data_b26f2fd0b7745f06508656226586ec05
#
_entry.id   b26f2fd0b7745f06508656226586ec05
#
_cell.length_a   1.000
_cell.length_b   1.000
_cell.length_c   1.000
_cell.angle_alpha   90.00
_cell.angle_beta   90.00
_cell.angle_gamma   90.00
#
_symmetry.space_group_name_H-M   'P 1'
#
loop_
_entity.id
_entity.type
_entity.pdbx_description
1 polymer ?
#
loop_
_entity_poly.entity_id
_entity_poly.type
_entity_poly.pdbx_seq_one_letter_code
_entity_poly.pdbx_strand_id
1 'polypeptide(L)'
;MLKPFITCIIFIIFFQLYISEEMHSQSGWDPRIIAYYHGDAGEAEKYPVEKLTHIIYSFLHLKGSVLYETMADSINLTKLTELKGRNPELKVLISLGGWGGCETCPLVFATAKGCKDFSESVKNILEKYQADGIDLDWEYPALPSLPGHPYGPEDKQNFTMLMQTLREILGNKYEISFAAGGFEDFMEKSIEWEKVMPLVNYVNLMNYDIINGNSTLTGHHTPLFSNDKQKTCTQYTVEYLNNLGIEKGKIIIGAAFYGRLFNEVDSLNNGIYRPGKFNAYVNFKDIEKKVNSENGYEFFYDKNSRACWAYNKNLKIFATFDDKNSIIQKTKYVKDNGLGGIMFWSLNGDKYKDGLLDIIYNTLNEIE
;
A
#
# COMPACT_ATOMS: atom_id res chain seq x y z
N MET A 1 -8.39 45.72 -43.91
CA MET A 1 -7.63 45.92 -42.65
C MET A 1 -8.18 45.00 -41.59
N LEU A 2 -7.99 43.66 -41.69
CA LEU A 2 -8.53 42.68 -40.74
C LEU A 2 -7.54 41.51 -40.46
N LYS A 3 -6.24 41.71 -40.72
CA LYS A 3 -5.21 40.65 -40.50
C LYS A 3 -4.38 40.72 -39.23
N PRO A 4 -4.30 41.82 -38.42
CA PRO A 4 -3.47 41.74 -37.20
C PRO A 4 -4.20 41.15 -35.97
N PHE A 5 -5.55 41.07 -35.95
CA PHE A 5 -6.28 40.62 -34.76
C PHE A 5 -6.29 39.09 -34.57
N ILE A 6 -6.30 38.34 -35.66
CA ILE A 6 -6.34 36.85 -35.60
C ILE A 6 -4.98 36.29 -35.16
N THR A 7 -3.87 36.91 -35.56
CA THR A 7 -2.53 36.46 -35.18
C THR A 7 -2.23 36.65 -33.69
N CYS A 8 -2.75 37.73 -33.07
CA CYS A 8 -2.60 37.98 -31.65
C CYS A 8 -3.39 36.94 -30.77
N ILE A 9 -4.59 36.56 -31.21
CA ILE A 9 -5.43 35.60 -30.46
C ILE A 9 -4.82 34.19 -30.48
N ILE A 10 -4.26 33.77 -31.61
CA ILE A 10 -3.57 32.46 -31.74
C ILE A 10 -2.31 32.44 -30.88
N PHE A 11 -1.55 33.54 -30.82
CA PHE A 11 -0.35 33.64 -29.97
C PHE A 11 -0.69 33.60 -28.45
N ILE A 12 -1.80 34.19 -28.04
CA ILE A 12 -2.26 34.18 -26.64
C ILE A 12 -2.73 32.77 -26.24
N ILE A 13 -3.43 32.05 -27.12
CA ILE A 13 -3.89 30.68 -26.86
C ILE A 13 -2.70 29.71 -26.80
N PHE A 14 -1.72 29.83 -27.70
CA PHE A 14 -0.50 29.00 -27.64
C PHE A 14 0.37 29.37 -26.43
N PHE A 15 0.43 30.63 -26.02
CA PHE A 15 1.16 31.04 -24.84
C PHE A 15 0.47 30.58 -23.54
N GLN A 16 -0.87 30.57 -23.48
CA GLN A 16 -1.61 30.00 -22.35
C GLN A 16 -1.51 28.48 -22.28
N LEU A 17 -1.52 27.75 -23.39
CA LEU A 17 -1.28 26.30 -23.44
C LEU A 17 0.15 25.96 -23.04
N TYR A 18 1.15 26.76 -23.51
CA TYR A 18 2.55 26.59 -23.13
C TYR A 18 2.79 26.86 -21.63
N ILE A 19 2.17 27.88 -21.06
CA ILE A 19 2.22 28.14 -19.61
C ILE A 19 1.51 27.07 -18.80
N SER A 20 0.41 26.48 -19.31
CA SER A 20 -0.26 25.38 -18.62
C SER A 20 0.56 24.08 -18.65
N GLU A 21 1.27 23.79 -19.74
CA GLU A 21 2.21 22.66 -19.81
C GLU A 21 3.47 22.89 -18.97
N GLU A 22 4.05 24.10 -18.95
CA GLU A 22 5.19 24.42 -18.07
C GLU A 22 4.79 24.48 -16.58
N MET A 23 3.58 24.91 -16.25
CA MET A 23 3.10 24.86 -14.85
C MET A 23 2.87 23.42 -14.36
N HIS A 24 2.55 22.47 -15.25
CA HIS A 24 2.47 21.04 -14.89
C HIS A 24 3.86 20.40 -14.73
N SER A 25 4.88 20.90 -15.44
CA SER A 25 6.27 20.39 -15.32
C SER A 25 7.06 21.01 -14.16
N GLN A 26 6.56 22.05 -13.50
CA GLN A 26 7.28 22.76 -12.43
C GLN A 26 7.00 22.27 -11.00
N SER A 27 6.08 21.31 -10.79
CA SER A 27 5.78 20.88 -9.41
C SER A 27 6.79 19.88 -8.84
N GLY A 28 7.60 19.21 -9.64
CA GLY A 28 8.56 18.19 -9.17
C GLY A 28 7.89 17.05 -8.35
N TRP A 29 6.55 17.06 -8.27
CA TRP A 29 5.78 16.06 -7.57
C TRP A 29 5.48 14.89 -8.51
N ASP A 30 6.10 13.76 -8.22
CA ASP A 30 5.97 12.51 -8.98
C ASP A 30 5.53 11.39 -8.04
N PRO A 31 4.21 11.19 -7.89
CA PRO A 31 3.65 10.23 -6.94
C PRO A 31 3.88 8.80 -7.39
N ARG A 32 4.27 7.96 -6.44
CA ARG A 32 4.46 6.54 -6.68
C ARG A 32 3.12 5.80 -6.77
N ILE A 33 3.04 4.83 -7.68
CA ILE A 33 1.99 3.81 -7.74
C ILE A 33 2.67 2.48 -7.47
N ILE A 34 2.45 1.92 -6.27
CA ILE A 34 3.19 0.78 -5.74
C ILE A 34 2.26 -0.43 -5.61
N ALA A 35 2.60 -1.52 -6.28
CA ALA A 35 1.88 -2.77 -6.20
C ALA A 35 2.64 -3.80 -5.36
N TYR A 36 2.05 -4.30 -4.27
CA TYR A 36 2.49 -5.56 -3.69
C TYR A 36 2.04 -6.72 -4.57
N TYR A 37 2.92 -7.67 -4.82
CA TYR A 37 2.66 -8.82 -5.68
C TYR A 37 3.14 -10.13 -5.04
N HIS A 38 2.29 -11.13 -5.03
CA HIS A 38 2.60 -12.47 -4.53
C HIS A 38 2.16 -13.56 -5.52
N GLY A 39 2.72 -14.75 -5.41
CA GLY A 39 2.37 -15.89 -6.26
C GLY A 39 3.18 -15.97 -7.56
N ASP A 40 2.61 -16.57 -8.62
CA ASP A 40 3.32 -16.77 -9.90
C ASP A 40 3.50 -15.46 -10.66
N ALA A 41 4.76 -15.03 -10.84
CA ALA A 41 5.08 -13.80 -11.55
C ALA A 41 4.78 -13.85 -13.05
N GLY A 42 4.52 -15.01 -13.65
CA GLY A 42 4.00 -15.12 -15.02
C GLY A 42 2.62 -14.50 -15.20
N GLU A 43 1.83 -14.41 -14.12
CA GLU A 43 0.55 -13.71 -14.16
C GLU A 43 0.72 -12.18 -14.13
N ALA A 44 1.83 -11.66 -13.59
CA ALA A 44 2.10 -10.22 -13.51
C ALA A 44 2.16 -9.56 -14.91
N GLU A 45 2.60 -10.28 -15.93
CA GLU A 45 2.65 -9.80 -17.31
C GLU A 45 1.28 -9.42 -17.89
N LYS A 46 0.19 -9.94 -17.33
CA LYS A 46 -1.18 -9.66 -17.77
C LYS A 46 -1.70 -8.30 -17.31
N TYR A 47 -1.07 -7.71 -16.30
CA TYR A 47 -1.44 -6.39 -15.78
C TYR A 47 -0.78 -5.25 -16.58
N PRO A 48 -1.35 -4.04 -16.55
CA PRO A 48 -0.77 -2.86 -17.20
C PRO A 48 0.40 -2.30 -16.36
N VAL A 49 1.52 -3.02 -16.34
CA VAL A 49 2.72 -2.68 -15.54
C VAL A 49 3.33 -1.34 -15.92
N GLU A 50 3.00 -0.81 -17.11
CA GLU A 50 3.35 0.53 -17.56
C GLU A 50 2.73 1.65 -16.71
N LYS A 51 1.71 1.32 -15.92
CA LYS A 51 1.04 2.23 -15.00
C LYS A 51 1.61 2.19 -13.57
N LEU A 52 2.54 1.28 -13.32
CA LEU A 52 3.21 1.14 -12.02
C LEU A 52 4.54 1.89 -12.03
N THR A 53 4.87 2.49 -10.89
CA THR A 53 6.24 2.96 -10.62
C THR A 53 7.05 1.89 -9.89
N HIS A 54 6.38 1.09 -9.04
CA HIS A 54 7.02 0.04 -8.24
C HIS A 54 6.18 -1.23 -8.20
N ILE A 55 6.86 -2.36 -8.17
CA ILE A 55 6.30 -3.66 -7.80
C ILE A 55 7.15 -4.26 -6.69
N ILE A 56 6.50 -4.71 -5.61
CA ILE A 56 7.15 -5.27 -4.43
C ILE A 56 6.82 -6.77 -4.39
N TYR A 57 7.81 -7.61 -4.59
CA TYR A 57 7.65 -9.07 -4.49
C TYR A 57 7.46 -9.50 -3.04
N SER A 58 6.37 -10.18 -2.76
CA SER A 58 5.90 -10.57 -1.43
C SER A 58 5.72 -12.09 -1.36
N PHE A 59 6.44 -12.83 -0.55
CA PHE A 59 7.45 -12.37 0.40
C PHE A 59 8.64 -13.31 0.39
N LEU A 60 9.84 -12.80 0.73
CA LEU A 60 10.94 -13.61 1.18
C LEU A 60 10.94 -13.68 2.71
N HIS A 61 11.60 -14.70 3.25
CA HIS A 61 11.64 -14.96 4.69
C HIS A 61 13.07 -15.16 5.19
N LEU A 62 13.25 -15.13 6.50
CA LEU A 62 14.54 -15.42 7.13
C LEU A 62 14.81 -16.93 7.15
N LYS A 63 16.07 -17.30 6.90
CA LYS A 63 16.64 -18.61 7.24
C LYS A 63 17.86 -18.39 8.12
N GLY A 64 17.71 -18.58 9.41
CA GLY A 64 18.67 -18.06 10.39
C GLY A 64 18.67 -16.52 10.35
N SER A 65 19.83 -15.90 10.15
CA SER A 65 20.00 -14.45 10.08
C SER A 65 20.03 -13.88 8.65
N VAL A 66 19.79 -14.70 7.62
CA VAL A 66 19.88 -14.26 6.23
C VAL A 66 18.53 -14.27 5.54
N LEU A 67 18.32 -13.33 4.63
CA LEU A 67 17.19 -13.35 3.72
C LEU A 67 17.38 -14.53 2.75
N TYR A 68 16.34 -15.38 2.64
CA TYR A 68 16.42 -16.62 1.89
C TYR A 68 15.42 -16.64 0.75
N GLU A 69 15.86 -17.13 -0.40
CA GLU A 69 15.05 -17.36 -1.59
C GLU A 69 14.92 -18.85 -1.89
N THR A 70 13.72 -19.29 -2.21
CA THR A 70 13.47 -20.62 -2.77
C THR A 70 13.69 -20.63 -4.28
N MET A 71 13.63 -21.80 -4.92
CA MET A 71 13.66 -21.88 -6.38
C MET A 71 12.46 -21.15 -7.02
N ALA A 72 11.28 -21.21 -6.41
CA ALA A 72 10.11 -20.49 -6.87
C ALA A 72 10.29 -18.97 -6.79
N ASP A 73 10.87 -18.46 -5.70
CA ASP A 73 11.20 -17.04 -5.56
C ASP A 73 12.20 -16.59 -6.60
N SER A 74 13.22 -17.40 -6.89
CA SER A 74 14.22 -17.14 -7.93
C SER A 74 13.56 -16.96 -9.31
N ILE A 75 12.63 -17.83 -9.68
CA ILE A 75 11.87 -17.74 -10.94
C ILE A 75 11.02 -16.46 -10.95
N ASN A 76 10.31 -16.19 -9.87
CA ASN A 76 9.42 -15.04 -9.76
C ASN A 76 10.19 -13.71 -9.82
N LEU A 77 11.29 -13.58 -9.08
CA LEU A 77 12.14 -12.39 -9.10
C LEU A 77 12.72 -12.12 -10.50
N THR A 78 13.17 -13.16 -11.19
CA THR A 78 13.64 -13.04 -12.58
C THR A 78 12.53 -12.48 -13.48
N LYS A 79 11.34 -13.10 -13.46
CA LYS A 79 10.20 -12.64 -14.27
C LYS A 79 9.77 -11.22 -13.94
N LEU A 80 9.73 -10.83 -12.65
CA LEU A 80 9.36 -9.46 -12.26
C LEU A 80 10.38 -8.44 -12.75
N THR A 81 11.67 -8.74 -12.67
CA THR A 81 12.71 -7.81 -13.18
C THR A 81 12.71 -7.74 -14.71
N GLU A 82 12.32 -8.80 -15.42
CA GLU A 82 12.12 -8.79 -16.88
C GLU A 82 10.99 -7.82 -17.31
N LEU A 83 10.03 -7.49 -16.43
CA LEU A 83 8.99 -6.50 -16.72
C LEU A 83 9.56 -5.08 -16.98
N LYS A 84 10.79 -4.80 -16.53
CA LYS A 84 11.51 -3.57 -16.90
C LYS A 84 11.71 -3.45 -18.43
N GLY A 85 11.66 -4.55 -19.18
CA GLY A 85 11.64 -4.54 -20.64
C GLY A 85 10.38 -3.88 -21.23
N ARG A 86 9.25 -3.90 -20.50
CA ARG A 86 7.99 -3.22 -20.86
C ARG A 86 7.90 -1.82 -20.26
N ASN A 87 8.40 -1.63 -19.03
CA ASN A 87 8.42 -0.36 -18.33
C ASN A 87 9.84 -0.12 -17.77
N PRO A 88 10.72 0.57 -18.50
CA PRO A 88 12.11 0.80 -18.07
C PRO A 88 12.26 1.57 -16.76
N GLU A 89 11.26 2.37 -16.38
CA GLU A 89 11.26 3.13 -15.13
C GLU A 89 10.73 2.32 -13.93
N LEU A 90 10.21 1.11 -14.16
CA LEU A 90 9.68 0.24 -13.11
C LEU A 90 10.77 -0.13 -12.11
N LYS A 91 10.51 0.13 -10.84
CA LYS A 91 11.33 -0.36 -9.72
C LYS A 91 10.79 -1.69 -9.22
N VAL A 92 11.66 -2.67 -9.07
CA VAL A 92 11.31 -3.97 -8.49
C VAL A 92 11.99 -4.11 -7.14
N LEU A 93 11.19 -4.14 -6.06
CA LEU A 93 11.68 -4.37 -4.71
C LEU A 93 11.35 -5.79 -4.27
N ILE A 94 12.12 -6.29 -3.32
CA ILE A 94 11.82 -7.53 -2.60
C ILE A 94 11.30 -7.16 -1.21
N SER A 95 10.35 -7.93 -0.65
CA SER A 95 9.87 -7.69 0.71
C SER A 95 10.17 -8.86 1.63
N LEU A 96 10.67 -8.54 2.85
CA LEU A 96 10.78 -9.50 3.95
C LEU A 96 9.51 -9.44 4.77
N GLY A 97 8.89 -10.60 5.06
CA GLY A 97 7.90 -10.69 6.13
C GLY A 97 6.50 -10.99 5.67
N GLY A 98 5.58 -10.03 5.86
CA GLY A 98 4.14 -10.22 5.74
C GLY A 98 3.53 -10.88 6.97
N TRP A 99 2.18 -11.01 6.99
CA TRP A 99 1.47 -11.57 8.12
C TRP A 99 1.94 -12.99 8.48
N GLY A 100 2.60 -13.11 9.64
CA GLY A 100 3.19 -14.37 10.09
C GLY A 100 4.60 -14.66 9.55
N GLY A 101 5.13 -13.86 8.64
CA GLY A 101 6.42 -14.12 8.01
C GLY A 101 7.66 -13.64 8.80
N CYS A 102 7.45 -12.96 9.94
CA CYS A 102 8.52 -12.36 10.76
C CYS A 102 8.64 -13.00 12.16
N GLU A 103 8.30 -14.27 12.32
CA GLU A 103 8.38 -14.96 13.64
C GLU A 103 9.77 -14.84 14.29
N THR A 104 10.84 -14.93 13.50
CA THR A 104 12.22 -14.89 14.01
C THR A 104 12.85 -13.48 13.96
N CYS A 105 12.16 -12.49 13.40
CA CYS A 105 12.67 -11.12 13.27
C CYS A 105 13.11 -10.50 14.60
N PRO A 106 12.34 -10.61 15.72
CA PRO A 106 12.77 -10.07 17.00
C PRO A 106 14.12 -10.62 17.48
N LEU A 107 14.32 -11.92 17.32
CA LEU A 107 15.57 -12.58 17.76
C LEU A 107 16.77 -12.24 16.88
N VAL A 108 16.57 -12.16 15.56
CA VAL A 108 17.63 -11.87 14.60
C VAL A 108 18.06 -10.41 14.72
N PHE A 109 17.10 -9.51 14.73
CA PHE A 109 17.37 -8.07 14.71
C PHE A 109 17.68 -7.45 16.08
N ALA A 110 17.59 -8.24 17.15
CA ALA A 110 18.12 -7.86 18.47
C ALA A 110 19.66 -7.75 18.49
N THR A 111 20.35 -8.19 17.44
CA THR A 111 21.83 -8.22 17.42
C THR A 111 22.39 -7.49 16.21
N ALA A 112 23.49 -6.74 16.41
CA ALA A 112 24.21 -6.11 15.32
C ALA A 112 24.70 -7.12 14.26
N LYS A 113 25.08 -8.34 14.70
CA LYS A 113 25.46 -9.43 13.78
C LYS A 113 24.28 -9.87 12.91
N GLY A 114 23.10 -10.07 13.49
CA GLY A 114 21.90 -10.45 12.75
C GLY A 114 21.48 -9.40 11.73
N CYS A 115 21.49 -8.11 12.12
CA CYS A 115 21.24 -7.00 11.20
C CYS A 115 22.26 -6.98 10.05
N LYS A 116 23.55 -7.20 10.34
CA LYS A 116 24.61 -7.22 9.32
C LYS A 116 24.45 -8.41 8.36
N ASP A 117 24.33 -9.63 8.88
CA ASP A 117 24.16 -10.85 8.07
C ASP A 117 22.93 -10.70 7.12
N PHE A 118 21.83 -10.21 7.66
CA PHE A 118 20.62 -9.92 6.88
C PHE A 118 20.89 -8.90 5.78
N SER A 119 21.46 -7.75 6.12
CA SER A 119 21.68 -6.66 5.16
C SER A 119 22.66 -7.03 4.05
N GLU A 120 23.71 -7.83 4.36
CA GLU A 120 24.61 -8.38 3.35
C GLU A 120 23.91 -9.38 2.43
N SER A 121 23.03 -10.23 2.98
CA SER A 121 22.22 -11.16 2.17
C SER A 121 21.23 -10.44 1.26
N VAL A 122 20.60 -9.38 1.75
CA VAL A 122 19.75 -8.49 0.93
C VAL A 122 20.54 -7.95 -0.25
N LYS A 123 21.71 -7.35 -0.01
CA LYS A 123 22.58 -6.82 -1.07
C LYS A 123 22.87 -7.85 -2.14
N ASN A 124 23.26 -9.07 -1.74
CA ASN A 124 23.55 -10.15 -2.67
C ASN A 124 22.37 -10.54 -3.55
N ILE A 125 21.15 -10.58 -2.98
CA ILE A 125 19.93 -10.88 -3.74
C ILE A 125 19.61 -9.73 -4.70
N LEU A 126 19.71 -8.47 -4.25
CA LEU A 126 19.47 -7.30 -5.11
C LEU A 126 20.44 -7.26 -6.30
N GLU A 127 21.71 -7.55 -6.08
CA GLU A 127 22.73 -7.62 -7.14
C GLU A 127 22.46 -8.78 -8.12
N LYS A 128 22.10 -9.96 -7.58
CA LYS A 128 21.82 -11.16 -8.37
C LYS A 128 20.65 -10.96 -9.36
N TYR A 129 19.56 -10.34 -8.92
CA TYR A 129 18.34 -10.15 -9.73
C TYR A 129 18.25 -8.77 -10.37
N GLN A 130 19.20 -7.87 -10.14
CA GLN A 130 19.12 -6.47 -10.56
C GLN A 130 17.85 -5.79 -10.06
N ALA A 131 17.44 -6.14 -8.84
CA ALA A 131 16.35 -5.50 -8.14
C ALA A 131 16.77 -4.15 -7.56
N ASP A 132 15.79 -3.26 -7.30
CA ASP A 132 16.06 -1.86 -7.01
C ASP A 132 16.06 -1.54 -5.50
N GLY A 133 15.55 -2.45 -4.66
CA GLY A 133 15.52 -2.20 -3.22
C GLY A 133 14.85 -3.28 -2.39
N ILE A 134 14.78 -3.00 -1.10
CA ILE A 134 14.18 -3.83 -0.06
C ILE A 134 13.00 -3.11 0.58
N ASP A 135 11.93 -3.84 0.84
CA ASP A 135 10.83 -3.45 1.67
C ASP A 135 10.78 -4.35 2.92
N LEU A 136 10.44 -3.80 4.09
CA LEU A 136 10.30 -4.58 5.31
C LEU A 136 8.85 -4.58 5.76
N ASP A 137 8.23 -5.74 5.75
CA ASP A 137 6.87 -5.96 6.23
C ASP A 137 6.88 -6.78 7.53
N TRP A 138 7.49 -6.20 8.58
CA TRP A 138 7.50 -6.81 9.90
C TRP A 138 6.23 -6.47 10.67
N GLU A 139 5.37 -7.46 10.84
CA GLU A 139 4.06 -7.31 11.47
C GLU A 139 4.03 -8.03 12.84
N TYR A 140 4.35 -7.37 13.98
CA TYR A 140 4.77 -5.96 14.09
C TYR A 140 5.94 -5.82 15.07
N PRO A 141 6.87 -4.86 14.88
CA PRO A 141 7.84 -4.51 15.90
C PRO A 141 7.12 -4.02 17.16
N ALA A 142 7.53 -4.52 18.33
CA ALA A 142 7.04 -4.14 19.66
C ALA A 142 5.54 -4.37 19.94
N LEU A 143 4.81 -5.06 19.06
CA LEU A 143 3.38 -5.31 19.21
C LEU A 143 3.04 -6.79 18.96
N PRO A 144 1.97 -7.30 19.60
CA PRO A 144 1.49 -8.65 19.34
C PRO A 144 1.00 -8.79 17.89
N SER A 145 1.29 -9.94 17.28
CA SER A 145 0.81 -10.36 15.96
C SER A 145 0.10 -11.71 16.04
N LEU A 146 0.53 -12.70 15.28
CA LEU A 146 -0.01 -14.05 15.40
C LEU A 146 0.25 -14.66 16.80
N PRO A 147 -0.70 -15.42 17.37
CA PRO A 147 -0.51 -16.09 18.64
C PRO A 147 0.77 -16.95 18.67
N GLY A 148 1.62 -16.72 19.66
CA GLY A 148 2.89 -17.45 19.83
C GLY A 148 4.11 -16.77 19.18
N HIS A 149 3.93 -15.74 18.34
CA HIS A 149 5.06 -14.98 17.81
C HIS A 149 5.65 -14.09 18.90
N PRO A 150 7.01 -14.09 19.05
CA PRO A 150 7.67 -13.25 20.02
C PRO A 150 7.58 -11.77 19.59
N TYR A 151 7.51 -10.88 20.56
CA TYR A 151 7.64 -9.43 20.41
C TYR A 151 8.08 -8.83 21.75
N GLY A 152 8.69 -7.65 21.69
CA GLY A 152 9.11 -6.93 22.88
C GLY A 152 9.27 -5.42 22.60
N PRO A 153 9.20 -4.57 23.64
CA PRO A 153 9.35 -3.13 23.45
C PRO A 153 10.69 -2.72 22.84
N GLU A 154 11.72 -3.56 22.97
CA GLU A 154 13.05 -3.40 22.35
C GLU A 154 13.03 -3.49 20.84
N ASP A 155 12.04 -4.12 20.23
CA ASP A 155 11.93 -4.26 18.77
C ASP A 155 11.86 -2.90 18.07
N LYS A 156 11.30 -1.89 18.74
CA LYS A 156 11.29 -0.50 18.24
C LYS A 156 12.70 0.03 17.98
N GLN A 157 13.62 -0.21 18.89
CA GLN A 157 15.01 0.20 18.77
C GLN A 157 15.79 -0.73 17.84
N ASN A 158 15.49 -2.03 17.87
CA ASN A 158 16.08 -3.02 16.99
C ASN A 158 15.73 -2.74 15.52
N PHE A 159 14.51 -2.28 15.25
CA PHE A 159 14.09 -1.85 13.91
C PHE A 159 14.91 -0.64 13.44
N THR A 160 15.21 0.33 14.32
CA THR A 160 16.06 1.47 14.00
C THR A 160 17.48 1.02 13.68
N MET A 161 18.06 0.11 14.47
CA MET A 161 19.39 -0.46 14.23
C MET A 161 19.44 -1.21 12.90
N LEU A 162 18.40 -1.98 12.58
CA LEU A 162 18.29 -2.68 11.29
C LEU A 162 18.29 -1.70 10.12
N MET A 163 17.47 -0.61 10.19
CA MET A 163 17.43 0.38 9.12
C MET A 163 18.75 1.12 8.93
N GLN A 164 19.46 1.42 10.02
CA GLN A 164 20.83 2.00 9.97
C GLN A 164 21.78 1.06 9.24
N THR A 165 21.81 -0.22 9.63
CA THR A 165 22.69 -1.24 9.04
C THR A 165 22.38 -1.47 7.56
N LEU A 166 21.08 -1.53 7.19
CA LEU A 166 20.66 -1.63 5.80
C LEU A 166 21.16 -0.43 4.98
N ARG A 167 20.97 0.80 5.49
CA ARG A 167 21.41 2.01 4.77
C ARG A 167 22.93 2.09 4.64
N GLU A 168 23.68 1.68 5.66
CA GLU A 168 25.13 1.61 5.61
C GLU A 168 25.63 0.63 4.54
N ILE A 169 25.03 -0.56 4.44
CA ILE A 169 25.47 -1.63 3.53
C ILE A 169 24.98 -1.38 2.09
N LEU A 170 23.75 -0.92 1.92
CA LEU A 170 23.14 -0.71 0.61
C LEU A 170 23.52 0.65 0.01
N GLY A 171 23.95 1.61 0.82
CA GLY A 171 24.22 2.98 0.38
C GLY A 171 22.97 3.65 -0.18
N ASN A 172 23.13 4.64 -1.06
CA ASN A 172 22.03 5.35 -1.72
C ASN A 172 21.64 4.71 -3.07
N LYS A 173 22.30 3.63 -3.46
CA LYS A 173 22.00 2.94 -4.73
C LYS A 173 20.64 2.25 -4.71
N TYR A 174 20.29 1.67 -3.57
CA TYR A 174 19.07 0.87 -3.43
C TYR A 174 18.03 1.59 -2.59
N GLU A 175 16.77 1.40 -2.96
CA GLU A 175 15.66 1.89 -2.16
C GLU A 175 15.43 1.02 -0.92
N ILE A 176 15.07 1.67 0.17
CA ILE A 176 14.64 1.03 1.40
C ILE A 176 13.26 1.61 1.74
N SER A 177 12.27 0.74 1.90
CA SER A 177 10.95 1.08 2.41
C SER A 177 10.52 0.10 3.49
N PHE A 178 9.39 0.37 4.11
CA PHE A 178 8.74 -0.57 5.01
C PHE A 178 7.23 -0.36 5.03
N ALA A 179 6.50 -1.44 5.31
CA ALA A 179 5.07 -1.40 5.56
C ALA A 179 4.82 -1.04 7.04
N ALA A 180 3.91 -0.13 7.28
CA ALA A 180 3.57 0.36 8.61
C ALA A 180 2.10 0.13 8.91
N GLY A 181 1.77 -0.42 10.07
CA GLY A 181 0.39 -0.63 10.51
C GLY A 181 -0.41 0.66 10.55
N GLY A 182 -1.59 0.67 9.94
CA GLY A 182 -2.46 1.85 9.83
C GLY A 182 -3.28 2.17 11.08
N PHE A 183 -2.79 1.89 12.29
CA PHE A 183 -3.52 2.00 13.56
C PHE A 183 -2.68 2.64 14.67
N GLU A 184 -3.36 3.20 15.67
CA GLU A 184 -2.77 4.04 16.72
C GLU A 184 -1.60 3.39 17.44
N ASP A 185 -1.78 2.15 17.93
CA ASP A 185 -0.73 1.45 18.67
C ASP A 185 0.57 1.29 17.86
N PHE A 186 0.47 1.02 16.54
CA PHE A 186 1.64 0.94 15.69
C PHE A 186 2.34 2.30 15.55
N MET A 187 1.56 3.34 15.28
CA MET A 187 2.10 4.69 15.10
C MET A 187 2.88 5.16 16.32
N GLU A 188 2.41 4.83 17.51
CA GLU A 188 3.03 5.27 18.77
C GLU A 188 4.16 4.37 19.27
N LYS A 189 4.01 3.04 19.12
CA LYS A 189 4.83 2.06 19.83
C LYS A 189 5.89 1.38 18.99
N SER A 190 5.66 1.20 17.68
CA SER A 190 6.48 0.30 16.86
C SER A 190 7.75 0.94 16.27
N ILE A 191 7.71 2.23 15.93
CA ILE A 191 8.76 2.88 15.14
C ILE A 191 9.30 4.13 15.83
N GLU A 192 10.62 4.32 15.84
CA GLU A 192 11.27 5.59 16.16
C GLU A 192 11.29 6.48 14.89
N TRP A 193 10.15 7.07 14.55
CA TRP A 193 9.88 7.74 13.28
C TRP A 193 10.95 8.74 12.85
N GLU A 194 11.35 9.64 13.77
CA GLU A 194 12.33 10.69 13.49
C GLU A 194 13.73 10.14 13.19
N LYS A 195 14.05 8.92 13.69
CA LYS A 195 15.32 8.25 13.44
C LYS A 195 15.28 7.38 12.18
N VAL A 196 14.14 6.74 11.91
CA VAL A 196 13.97 5.80 10.80
C VAL A 196 13.73 6.52 9.47
N MET A 197 12.86 7.54 9.44
CA MET A 197 12.47 8.19 8.19
C MET A 197 13.61 8.86 7.41
N PRO A 198 14.69 9.37 8.02
CA PRO A 198 15.86 9.81 7.27
C PRO A 198 16.65 8.69 6.57
N LEU A 199 16.51 7.44 7.03
CA LEU A 199 17.24 6.28 6.50
C LEU A 199 16.53 5.58 5.35
N VAL A 200 15.21 5.80 5.20
CA VAL A 200 14.36 5.15 4.20
C VAL A 200 13.94 6.10 3.10
N ASN A 201 13.55 5.56 1.95
CA ASN A 201 13.03 6.32 0.83
C ASN A 201 11.58 6.72 1.05
N TYR A 202 10.76 5.83 1.60
CA TYR A 202 9.35 6.06 1.91
C TYR A 202 8.81 5.00 2.87
N VAL A 203 7.62 5.25 3.41
CA VAL A 203 6.84 4.31 4.23
C VAL A 203 5.52 4.00 3.55
N ASN A 204 5.16 2.73 3.51
CA ASN A 204 3.90 2.20 2.98
C ASN A 204 2.91 2.02 4.14
N LEU A 205 1.93 2.92 4.28
CA LEU A 205 0.93 2.83 5.34
C LEU A 205 -0.14 1.79 4.99
N MET A 206 -0.24 0.71 5.75
CA MET A 206 -1.30 -0.30 5.61
C MET A 206 -2.63 0.23 6.15
N ASN A 207 -3.24 1.20 5.44
CA ASN A 207 -4.50 1.84 5.80
C ASN A 207 -5.71 0.96 5.48
N TYR A 208 -5.58 -0.32 5.71
CA TYR A 208 -6.61 -1.35 5.56
C TYR A 208 -6.54 -2.33 6.74
N ASP A 209 -7.46 -3.28 6.77
CA ASP A 209 -7.62 -4.21 7.89
C ASP A 209 -7.90 -3.54 9.24
N ILE A 210 -8.41 -2.30 9.21
CA ILE A 210 -8.88 -1.59 10.40
C ILE A 210 -10.02 -2.40 11.06
N ILE A 211 -10.90 -2.95 10.22
CA ILE A 211 -11.81 -4.04 10.60
C ILE A 211 -11.31 -5.30 9.90
N ASN A 212 -10.93 -6.31 10.67
CA ASN A 212 -10.23 -7.50 10.21
C ASN A 212 -10.89 -8.80 10.68
N GLY A 213 -10.22 -9.94 10.47
CA GLY A 213 -10.74 -11.26 10.82
C GLY A 213 -10.98 -11.50 12.33
N ASN A 214 -10.37 -10.70 13.19
CA ASN A 214 -10.54 -10.77 14.64
C ASN A 214 -11.61 -9.79 15.17
N SER A 215 -12.13 -8.91 14.31
CA SER A 215 -13.13 -7.91 14.71
C SER A 215 -14.47 -8.56 15.01
N THR A 216 -15.07 -8.18 16.15
CA THR A 216 -16.39 -8.64 16.58
C THR A 216 -17.51 -7.69 16.16
N LEU A 217 -17.15 -6.50 15.66
CA LEU A 217 -18.05 -5.51 15.10
C LEU A 217 -17.68 -5.25 13.65
N THR A 218 -18.69 -5.08 12.80
CA THR A 218 -18.52 -4.60 11.44
C THR A 218 -18.15 -3.12 11.40
N GLY A 219 -17.60 -2.64 10.30
CA GLY A 219 -17.19 -1.26 10.09
C GLY A 219 -16.44 -1.14 8.76
N HIS A 220 -15.89 0.02 8.47
CA HIS A 220 -15.04 0.21 7.30
C HIS A 220 -13.65 -0.38 7.55
N HIS A 221 -13.21 -1.33 6.71
CA HIS A 221 -11.86 -1.88 6.86
C HIS A 221 -10.77 -0.99 6.27
N THR A 222 -11.15 0.01 5.45
CA THR A 222 -10.17 0.88 4.78
C THR A 222 -10.74 2.31 4.56
N PRO A 223 -11.16 3.02 5.64
CA PRO A 223 -11.72 4.36 5.53
C PRO A 223 -10.66 5.42 5.27
N LEU A 224 -11.00 6.41 4.42
CA LEU A 224 -10.12 7.56 4.20
C LEU A 224 -10.15 8.54 5.37
N PHE A 225 -11.34 8.85 5.88
CA PHE A 225 -11.57 9.78 7.00
C PHE A 225 -12.27 9.09 8.17
N SER A 226 -12.08 9.65 9.35
CA SER A 226 -12.80 9.23 10.56
C SER A 226 -14.28 9.65 10.53
N ASN A 227 -15.08 8.96 11.34
CA ASN A 227 -16.42 9.38 11.70
C ASN A 227 -16.66 9.21 13.20
N ASP A 228 -17.88 9.48 13.69
CA ASP A 228 -18.20 9.43 15.13
C ASP A 228 -18.03 8.03 15.74
N LYS A 229 -18.15 6.97 14.92
CA LYS A 229 -18.07 5.57 15.36
C LYS A 229 -16.70 4.92 15.17
N GLN A 230 -15.92 5.41 14.20
CA GLN A 230 -14.64 4.83 13.83
C GLN A 230 -13.59 5.92 13.64
N LYS A 231 -12.61 5.96 14.54
CA LYS A 231 -11.56 7.00 14.56
C LYS A 231 -10.35 6.64 13.72
N THR A 232 -9.96 5.36 13.74
CA THR A 232 -8.85 4.87 12.92
C THR A 232 -9.19 4.95 11.43
N CYS A 233 -8.36 5.66 10.66
CA CYS A 233 -8.55 5.92 9.24
C CYS A 233 -7.22 6.34 8.58
N THR A 234 -7.21 6.47 7.27
CA THR A 234 -6.02 6.90 6.51
C THR A 234 -5.53 8.29 6.94
N GLN A 235 -6.45 9.26 7.07
CA GLN A 235 -6.10 10.63 7.48
C GLN A 235 -5.36 10.66 8.82
N TYR A 236 -5.80 9.87 9.80
CA TYR A 236 -5.16 9.81 11.12
C TYR A 236 -3.65 9.51 11.03
N THR A 237 -3.27 8.50 10.27
CA THR A 237 -1.86 8.10 10.16
C THR A 237 -1.02 9.11 9.38
N VAL A 238 -1.59 9.73 8.36
CA VAL A 238 -0.94 10.81 7.59
C VAL A 238 -0.73 12.04 8.48
N GLU A 239 -1.74 12.46 9.24
CA GLU A 239 -1.64 13.59 10.16
C GLU A 239 -0.64 13.31 11.29
N TYR A 240 -0.61 12.09 11.81
CA TYR A 240 0.36 11.67 12.81
C TYR A 240 1.80 11.91 12.32
N LEU A 241 2.14 11.43 11.12
CA LEU A 241 3.47 11.61 10.54
C LEU A 241 3.76 13.07 10.18
N ASN A 242 2.78 13.80 9.66
CA ASN A 242 2.94 15.23 9.38
C ASN A 242 3.24 16.03 10.65
N ASN A 243 2.60 15.71 11.77
CA ASN A 243 2.83 16.36 13.07
C ASN A 243 4.23 16.10 13.62
N LEU A 244 4.86 14.96 13.25
CA LEU A 244 6.27 14.65 13.53
C LEU A 244 7.23 15.33 12.55
N GLY A 245 6.74 16.10 11.58
CA GLY A 245 7.56 16.76 10.57
C GLY A 245 8.10 15.83 9.49
N ILE A 246 7.52 14.65 9.33
CA ILE A 246 7.92 13.71 8.27
C ILE A 246 7.53 14.29 6.90
N GLU A 247 8.46 14.23 5.96
CA GLU A 247 8.33 14.74 4.61
C GLU A 247 7.17 14.04 3.86
N LYS A 248 6.20 14.81 3.37
CA LYS A 248 5.00 14.29 2.70
C LYS A 248 5.31 13.37 1.52
N GLY A 249 6.35 13.68 0.75
CA GLY A 249 6.84 12.87 -0.37
C GLY A 249 7.36 11.47 0.03
N LYS A 250 7.52 11.21 1.33
CA LYS A 250 7.88 9.89 1.85
C LYS A 250 6.68 9.08 2.38
N ILE A 251 5.49 9.67 2.41
CA ILE A 251 4.28 9.02 2.95
C ILE A 251 3.47 8.43 1.80
N ILE A 252 3.32 7.11 1.77
CA ILE A 252 2.52 6.37 0.80
C ILE A 252 1.31 5.80 1.51
N ILE A 253 0.10 6.14 1.05
CA ILE A 253 -1.13 5.58 1.64
C ILE A 253 -1.50 4.24 1.02
N GLY A 254 -2.20 3.40 1.81
CA GLY A 254 -2.63 2.06 1.40
C GLY A 254 -4.05 2.01 0.87
N ALA A 255 -4.25 1.17 -0.14
CA ALA A 255 -5.54 0.80 -0.70
C ALA A 255 -5.72 -0.72 -0.67
N ALA A 256 -6.95 -1.19 -0.48
CA ALA A 256 -7.26 -2.60 -0.40
C ALA A 256 -7.88 -3.09 -1.72
N PHE A 257 -7.15 -3.94 -2.44
CA PHE A 257 -7.70 -4.59 -3.64
C PHE A 257 -8.42 -5.89 -3.29
N TYR A 258 -9.08 -5.86 -2.13
CA TYR A 258 -9.88 -6.94 -1.57
C TYR A 258 -10.95 -6.41 -0.62
N GLY A 259 -11.88 -7.27 -0.25
CA GLY A 259 -12.89 -6.99 0.77
C GLY A 259 -12.97 -8.06 1.83
N ARG A 260 -13.62 -7.73 2.93
CA ARG A 260 -13.90 -8.62 4.05
C ARG A 260 -15.41 -8.79 4.22
N LEU A 261 -15.83 -10.03 4.40
CA LEU A 261 -17.22 -10.41 4.63
C LEU A 261 -17.42 -10.88 6.06
N PHE A 262 -18.54 -10.51 6.64
CA PHE A 262 -18.96 -10.92 7.99
C PHE A 262 -20.36 -11.50 7.94
N ASN A 263 -20.56 -12.64 8.61
CA ASN A 263 -21.83 -13.33 8.77
C ASN A 263 -22.54 -12.92 10.07
N GLU A 264 -23.78 -13.37 10.22
CA GLU A 264 -24.60 -13.20 11.43
C GLU A 264 -24.83 -11.72 11.80
N VAL A 265 -24.78 -10.83 10.82
CA VAL A 265 -24.94 -9.39 11.02
C VAL A 265 -26.43 -9.02 10.97
N ASP A 266 -26.96 -8.34 12.00
CA ASP A 266 -28.34 -7.88 11.98
C ASP A 266 -28.52 -6.69 10.99
N SER A 267 -29.80 -6.38 10.65
CA SER A 267 -30.12 -5.40 9.62
C SER A 267 -30.14 -3.94 10.13
N LEU A 268 -29.93 -3.71 11.41
CA LEU A 268 -29.86 -2.35 11.93
C LEU A 268 -28.69 -1.61 11.27
N ASN A 269 -28.95 -0.36 10.89
CA ASN A 269 -27.95 0.49 10.22
C ASN A 269 -27.33 -0.16 8.97
N ASN A 270 -28.09 -0.97 8.25
CA ASN A 270 -27.63 -1.73 7.09
C ASN A 270 -26.38 -2.56 7.38
N GLY A 271 -26.33 -3.15 8.56
CA GLY A 271 -25.27 -4.04 8.99
C GLY A 271 -23.94 -3.38 9.42
N ILE A 272 -23.79 -2.04 9.29
CA ILE A 272 -22.54 -1.38 9.74
C ILE A 272 -22.58 -1.07 11.24
N TYR A 273 -21.42 -1.22 11.91
CA TYR A 273 -21.22 -1.07 13.38
C TYR A 273 -22.12 -2.03 14.18
N ARG A 274 -22.27 -3.25 13.66
CA ARG A 274 -23.07 -4.31 14.28
C ARG A 274 -22.18 -5.51 14.66
N PRO A 275 -22.57 -6.29 15.67
CA PRO A 275 -21.91 -7.58 15.91
C PRO A 275 -21.94 -8.45 14.65
N GLY A 276 -20.83 -9.11 14.37
CA GLY A 276 -20.70 -10.02 13.23
C GLY A 276 -19.53 -10.96 13.42
N LYS A 277 -19.49 -12.01 12.64
CA LYS A 277 -18.39 -13.01 12.62
C LYS A 277 -17.70 -12.95 11.26
N PHE A 278 -16.39 -12.88 11.28
CA PHE A 278 -15.62 -12.95 10.04
C PHE A 278 -15.98 -14.21 9.24
N ASN A 279 -16.18 -14.04 7.95
CA ASN A 279 -16.57 -15.10 7.03
C ASN A 279 -15.51 -15.36 5.98
N ALA A 280 -15.12 -14.32 5.23
CA ALA A 280 -14.25 -14.51 4.07
C ALA A 280 -13.46 -13.24 3.72
N TYR A 281 -12.35 -13.48 3.06
CA TYR A 281 -11.60 -12.55 2.24
C TYR A 281 -12.02 -12.73 0.77
N VAL A 282 -12.19 -11.65 0.03
CA VAL A 282 -12.58 -11.68 -1.39
C VAL A 282 -11.76 -10.68 -2.17
N ASN A 283 -11.02 -11.13 -3.18
CA ASN A 283 -10.29 -10.25 -4.08
C ASN A 283 -11.23 -9.30 -4.83
N PHE A 284 -10.78 -8.09 -5.12
CA PHE A 284 -11.58 -7.09 -5.84
C PHE A 284 -12.13 -7.62 -7.17
N LYS A 285 -11.31 -8.34 -7.95
CA LYS A 285 -11.74 -8.96 -9.23
C LYS A 285 -12.94 -9.91 -9.11
N ASP A 286 -13.18 -10.44 -7.90
CA ASP A 286 -14.28 -11.37 -7.62
C ASP A 286 -15.44 -10.72 -6.86
N ILE A 287 -15.27 -9.49 -6.35
CA ILE A 287 -16.32 -8.79 -5.57
C ILE A 287 -17.57 -8.64 -6.40
N GLU A 288 -17.49 -8.17 -7.65
CA GLU A 288 -18.66 -7.95 -8.51
C GLU A 288 -19.47 -9.24 -8.78
N LYS A 289 -18.82 -10.40 -8.74
CA LYS A 289 -19.48 -11.70 -8.92
C LYS A 289 -20.17 -12.20 -7.65
N LYS A 290 -19.59 -11.90 -6.49
CA LYS A 290 -20.03 -12.40 -5.19
C LYS A 290 -20.94 -11.44 -4.45
N VAL A 291 -20.64 -10.14 -4.55
CA VAL A 291 -21.32 -9.05 -3.86
C VAL A 291 -21.94 -8.16 -4.94
N ASN A 292 -23.20 -8.45 -5.31
CA ASN A 292 -23.95 -7.70 -6.31
C ASN A 292 -25.45 -7.71 -6.00
N SER A 293 -26.23 -6.89 -6.69
CA SER A 293 -27.67 -6.76 -6.46
C SER A 293 -28.44 -8.02 -6.84
N GLU A 294 -27.98 -8.81 -7.82
CA GLU A 294 -28.61 -10.09 -8.21
C GLU A 294 -28.50 -11.13 -7.09
N ASN A 295 -27.39 -11.08 -6.33
CA ASN A 295 -27.17 -11.89 -5.14
C ASN A 295 -27.84 -11.31 -3.89
N GLY A 296 -28.63 -10.24 -4.01
CA GLY A 296 -29.41 -9.63 -2.91
C GLY A 296 -28.63 -8.66 -2.03
N TYR A 297 -27.50 -8.12 -2.51
CA TYR A 297 -26.78 -7.08 -1.79
C TYR A 297 -27.27 -5.68 -2.16
N GLU A 298 -27.41 -4.84 -1.15
CA GLU A 298 -27.59 -3.40 -1.28
C GLU A 298 -26.28 -2.69 -0.99
N PHE A 299 -25.95 -1.65 -1.77
CA PHE A 299 -24.71 -0.90 -1.66
C PHE A 299 -24.94 0.44 -0.96
N PHE A 300 -24.00 0.81 -0.11
CA PHE A 300 -24.03 2.02 0.69
C PHE A 300 -22.69 2.74 0.62
N TYR A 301 -22.72 4.05 0.84
CA TYR A 301 -21.52 4.89 0.86
C TYR A 301 -21.57 5.88 2.03
N ASP A 302 -20.55 5.86 2.87
CA ASP A 302 -20.35 6.85 3.93
C ASP A 302 -19.62 8.06 3.37
N LYS A 303 -20.34 9.17 3.23
CA LYS A 303 -19.77 10.43 2.72
C LYS A 303 -18.72 11.03 3.66
N ASN A 304 -18.81 10.77 4.97
CA ASN A 304 -17.84 11.25 5.94
C ASN A 304 -16.55 10.47 5.84
N SER A 305 -16.61 9.15 5.88
CA SER A 305 -15.43 8.28 5.82
C SER A 305 -14.91 8.03 4.42
N ARG A 306 -15.65 8.46 3.37
CA ARG A 306 -15.33 8.18 1.96
C ARG A 306 -15.13 6.70 1.68
N ALA A 307 -15.95 5.87 2.29
CA ALA A 307 -15.84 4.42 2.22
C ALA A 307 -17.19 3.78 1.89
N CYS A 308 -17.15 2.65 1.17
CA CYS A 308 -18.35 1.90 0.79
C CYS A 308 -18.48 0.61 1.61
N TRP A 309 -19.72 0.09 1.64
CA TRP A 309 -20.01 -1.25 2.10
C TRP A 309 -21.24 -1.79 1.38
N ALA A 310 -21.46 -3.09 1.49
CA ALA A 310 -22.66 -3.73 1.01
C ALA A 310 -23.26 -4.63 2.10
N TYR A 311 -24.57 -4.77 2.09
CA TYR A 311 -25.28 -5.62 3.04
C TYR A 311 -26.33 -6.48 2.36
N ASN A 312 -26.31 -7.78 2.66
CA ASN A 312 -27.34 -8.73 2.25
C ASN A 312 -28.25 -9.05 3.44
N LYS A 313 -29.45 -8.48 3.46
CA LYS A 313 -30.41 -8.62 4.55
C LYS A 313 -30.89 -10.06 4.73
N ASN A 314 -31.08 -10.80 3.64
CA ASN A 314 -31.59 -12.17 3.68
C ASN A 314 -30.55 -13.14 4.22
N LEU A 315 -29.30 -12.99 3.80
CA LEU A 315 -28.19 -13.82 4.23
C LEU A 315 -27.54 -13.31 5.52
N LYS A 316 -27.86 -12.09 5.96
CA LYS A 316 -27.23 -11.39 7.09
C LYS A 316 -25.71 -11.29 6.92
N ILE A 317 -25.27 -10.94 5.70
CA ILE A 317 -23.87 -10.79 5.35
C ILE A 317 -23.56 -9.31 5.10
N PHE A 318 -22.56 -8.82 5.80
CA PHE A 318 -21.94 -7.50 5.60
C PHE A 318 -20.64 -7.66 4.81
N ALA A 319 -20.39 -6.77 3.85
CA ALA A 319 -19.16 -6.71 3.07
C ALA A 319 -18.58 -5.29 3.11
N THR A 320 -17.29 -5.15 3.39
CA THR A 320 -16.55 -3.90 3.38
C THR A 320 -15.33 -4.03 2.45
N PHE A 321 -15.09 -3.04 1.58
CA PHE A 321 -14.08 -3.10 0.52
C PHE A 321 -13.77 -1.71 -0.03
N ASP A 322 -12.69 -1.58 -0.79
CA ASP A 322 -12.50 -0.43 -1.67
C ASP A 322 -13.22 -0.66 -3.00
N ASP A 323 -13.98 0.33 -3.45
CA ASP A 323 -14.58 0.40 -4.77
C ASP A 323 -13.93 1.49 -5.63
N LYS A 324 -14.38 1.64 -6.87
CA LYS A 324 -13.88 2.68 -7.78
C LYS A 324 -13.98 4.09 -7.17
N ASN A 325 -15.08 4.38 -6.45
CA ASN A 325 -15.28 5.70 -5.87
C ASN A 325 -14.34 5.97 -4.69
N SER A 326 -14.18 5.02 -3.77
CA SER A 326 -13.25 5.15 -2.64
C SER A 326 -11.80 5.28 -3.12
N ILE A 327 -11.39 4.56 -4.16
CA ILE A 327 -10.07 4.67 -4.78
C ILE A 327 -9.87 6.06 -5.41
N ILE A 328 -10.85 6.60 -6.14
CA ILE A 328 -10.79 7.97 -6.64
C ILE A 328 -10.58 8.98 -5.49
N GLN A 329 -11.31 8.83 -4.38
CA GLN A 329 -11.17 9.72 -3.22
C GLN A 329 -9.79 9.61 -2.57
N LYS A 330 -9.27 8.40 -2.38
CA LYS A 330 -7.91 8.17 -1.84
C LYS A 330 -6.83 8.74 -2.76
N THR A 331 -6.97 8.54 -4.07
CA THR A 331 -6.00 9.04 -5.06
C THR A 331 -6.03 10.58 -5.13
N LYS A 332 -7.21 11.20 -5.07
CA LYS A 332 -7.33 12.66 -4.94
C LYS A 332 -6.70 13.17 -3.65
N TYR A 333 -6.91 12.45 -2.53
CA TYR A 333 -6.29 12.82 -1.26
C TYR A 333 -4.75 12.82 -1.34
N VAL A 334 -4.15 11.86 -2.05
CA VAL A 334 -2.70 11.85 -2.33
C VAL A 334 -2.29 13.13 -3.06
N LYS A 335 -2.99 13.48 -4.13
CA LYS A 335 -2.71 14.66 -4.95
C LYS A 335 -2.89 15.95 -4.16
N ASP A 336 -4.02 16.13 -3.50
CA ASP A 336 -4.41 17.35 -2.78
C ASP A 336 -3.47 17.64 -1.60
N ASN A 337 -2.86 16.60 -1.01
CA ASN A 337 -1.94 16.73 0.11
C ASN A 337 -0.45 16.66 -0.27
N GLY A 338 -0.12 16.44 -1.55
CA GLY A 338 1.25 16.29 -2.03
C GLY A 338 1.99 15.10 -1.40
N LEU A 339 1.27 13.98 -1.18
CA LEU A 339 1.85 12.78 -0.60
C LEU A 339 2.73 12.05 -1.61
N GLY A 340 3.59 11.16 -1.11
CA GLY A 340 4.54 10.40 -1.92
C GLY A 340 3.92 9.39 -2.87
N GLY A 341 2.63 9.05 -2.70
CA GLY A 341 1.93 8.13 -3.59
C GLY A 341 0.88 7.25 -2.92
N ILE A 342 0.51 6.21 -3.63
CA ILE A 342 -0.45 5.19 -3.18
C ILE A 342 0.12 3.80 -3.43
N MET A 343 0.03 2.91 -2.42
CA MET A 343 0.31 1.49 -2.59
C MET A 343 -0.95 0.66 -2.40
N PHE A 344 -0.94 -0.56 -2.86
CA PHE A 344 -2.08 -1.45 -2.67
C PHE A 344 -1.69 -2.92 -2.44
N TRP A 345 -2.45 -3.56 -1.56
CA TRP A 345 -2.46 -4.99 -1.35
C TRP A 345 -3.69 -5.60 -2.03
N SER A 346 -3.54 -6.38 -3.09
CA SER A 346 -2.38 -6.65 -3.89
C SER A 346 -2.75 -6.64 -5.39
N LEU A 347 -1.77 -6.55 -6.28
CA LEU A 347 -2.00 -6.56 -7.73
C LEU A 347 -2.77 -7.82 -8.16
N ASN A 348 -2.50 -8.97 -7.52
CA ASN A 348 -3.22 -10.23 -7.77
C ASN A 348 -4.73 -10.15 -7.48
N GLY A 349 -5.14 -9.21 -6.65
CA GLY A 349 -6.54 -8.95 -6.32
C GLY A 349 -7.29 -8.13 -7.37
N ASP A 350 -6.57 -7.46 -8.27
CA ASP A 350 -7.15 -6.58 -9.28
C ASP A 350 -7.59 -7.33 -10.54
N LYS A 351 -8.32 -6.62 -11.41
CA LYS A 351 -8.63 -7.03 -12.78
C LYS A 351 -7.44 -6.68 -13.68
N TYR A 352 -7.21 -7.46 -14.74
CA TYR A 352 -6.16 -7.17 -15.72
C TYR A 352 -6.45 -5.92 -16.57
N LYS A 353 -7.73 -5.54 -16.70
CA LYS A 353 -8.20 -4.34 -17.41
C LYS A 353 -9.39 -3.74 -16.64
N ASP A 354 -9.53 -2.44 -16.72
CA ASP A 354 -10.60 -1.68 -16.07
C ASP A 354 -10.69 -1.95 -14.56
N GLY A 355 -9.51 -2.20 -13.95
CA GLY A 355 -9.32 -2.46 -12.53
C GLY A 355 -9.12 -1.19 -11.71
N LEU A 356 -8.79 -1.38 -10.43
CA LEU A 356 -8.51 -0.26 -9.54
C LEU A 356 -7.17 0.42 -9.83
N LEU A 357 -6.18 -0.33 -10.38
CA LEU A 357 -4.94 0.26 -10.87
C LEU A 357 -5.19 1.28 -11.98
N ASP A 358 -6.10 0.96 -12.93
CA ASP A 358 -6.47 1.89 -13.99
C ASP A 358 -7.09 3.17 -13.41
N ILE A 359 -7.92 3.04 -12.39
CA ILE A 359 -8.54 4.19 -11.69
C ILE A 359 -7.50 5.07 -10.99
N ILE A 360 -6.53 4.45 -10.27
CA ILE A 360 -5.43 5.19 -9.63
C ILE A 360 -4.66 5.98 -10.68
N TYR A 361 -4.19 5.30 -11.72
CA TYR A 361 -3.38 5.91 -12.78
C TYR A 361 -4.12 7.05 -13.47
N ASN A 362 -5.37 6.83 -13.88
CA ASN A 362 -6.16 7.85 -14.56
C ASN A 362 -6.44 9.06 -13.66
N THR A 363 -6.72 8.82 -12.36
CA THR A 363 -7.00 9.92 -11.42
C THR A 363 -5.75 10.77 -11.14
N LEU A 364 -4.56 10.16 -11.03
CA LEU A 364 -3.31 10.90 -10.86
C LEU A 364 -2.96 11.73 -12.09
N ASN A 365 -3.21 11.20 -13.29
CA ASN A 365 -2.87 11.84 -14.56
C ASN A 365 -4.03 12.63 -15.19
N GLU A 366 -5.17 12.78 -14.47
CA GLU A 366 -6.36 13.50 -14.96
C GLU A 366 -6.88 13.00 -16.31
N ILE A 367 -6.78 11.70 -16.56
CA ILE A 367 -7.31 11.05 -17.74
C ILE A 367 -8.77 10.68 -17.47
N GLU A 368 -9.71 11.22 -18.28
CA GLU A 368 -11.15 10.93 -18.20
C GLU A 368 -11.53 9.54 -18.76
#